data_6b8d393b2b38a6e77bcafc9d41d34662
#
_entry.id   6b8d393b2b38a6e77bcafc9d41d34662
#
_cell.length_a   1.000
_cell.length_b   1.000
_cell.length_c   1.000
_cell.angle_alpha   90.00
_cell.angle_beta   90.00
_cell.angle_gamma   90.00
#
_symmetry.space_group_name_H-M   'P 1'
#
loop_
_entity.id
_entity.type
_entity.pdbx_description
1 polymer ?
#
loop_
_entity_poly.entity_id
_entity_poly.type
_entity_poly.pdbx_seq_one_letter_code
_entity_poly.pdbx_strand_id
1 'polypeptide(L)'
;MQHIDRELRNHSYPNCSRIALYFDVSSKSIQRDIDFMRDMLHAPIEYDPGKKGYFYKNSWKFDPSLFLNRQELEALAATTKVLAQYQGTPYYEEISSAIEKLMHYLPVSCSGKGLFDIYSFDNPVPAFLVDQQQFALLEDAVSNLRKVSMTYKSSSRQTVNERIVHPCRLHYDQSNGIWYLIGYCEYRKAFRTFAVNRILTLVLTEEHFTIPESFSIDQYLAKTFHQTVGPVTYDIGVRFSPYQAQWIRERRWHPTQKIQEHEDGSLTLSLSVGALDAVKRWIMQYGAQAEVLGPEELRDMVKMEVKEMGEVYGRDDTGGF
;
A
#
# COMPACT_ATOMS: atom_id res chain seq x y z
N MET A 1 6.36 29.37 -12.83
CA MET A 1 7.84 29.43 -12.92
C MET A 1 8.37 29.12 -14.34
N GLN A 2 8.11 27.98 -15.00
CA GLN A 2 8.62 27.69 -16.37
C GLN A 2 8.30 28.77 -17.42
N HIS A 3 7.10 29.34 -17.38
CA HIS A 3 6.73 30.44 -18.28
C HIS A 3 7.52 31.69 -17.97
N ILE A 4 7.72 32.00 -16.69
CA ILE A 4 8.53 33.13 -16.23
C ILE A 4 9.97 32.99 -16.75
N ASP A 5 10.58 31.81 -16.57
CA ASP A 5 11.92 31.48 -17.08
C ASP A 5 12.01 31.67 -18.59
N ARG A 6 11.02 31.17 -19.36
CA ARG A 6 11.00 31.34 -20.82
C ARG A 6 10.95 32.80 -21.22
N GLU A 7 10.12 33.62 -20.59
CA GLU A 7 10.01 35.04 -20.86
C GLU A 7 11.32 35.80 -20.51
N LEU A 8 11.94 35.46 -19.37
CA LEU A 8 13.22 36.03 -18.94
C LEU A 8 14.36 35.70 -19.92
N ARG A 9 14.46 34.44 -20.36
CA ARG A 9 15.47 34.00 -21.36
C ARG A 9 15.26 34.64 -22.72
N ASN A 10 14.02 34.89 -23.10
CA ASN A 10 13.71 35.57 -24.36
C ASN A 10 13.93 37.11 -24.29
N HIS A 11 14.47 37.63 -23.19
CA HIS A 11 14.70 39.05 -22.96
C HIS A 11 13.43 39.93 -23.17
N SER A 12 12.24 39.34 -22.84
CA SER A 12 10.96 40.03 -23.04
C SER A 12 10.63 41.03 -21.92
N TYR A 13 11.45 41.08 -20.87
CA TYR A 13 11.30 41.96 -19.70
C TYR A 13 9.90 41.82 -19.08
N PRO A 14 9.44 40.64 -18.70
CA PRO A 14 8.11 40.46 -18.15
C PRO A 14 7.97 41.20 -16.81
N ASN A 15 6.78 41.69 -16.51
CA ASN A 15 6.44 42.18 -15.18
C ASN A 15 5.31 41.35 -14.54
N CYS A 16 5.15 41.49 -13.21
CA CYS A 16 4.19 40.69 -12.47
C CYS A 16 2.75 40.84 -12.98
N SER A 17 2.36 42.07 -13.39
CA SER A 17 0.98 42.32 -13.86
C SER A 17 0.70 41.64 -15.19
N ARG A 18 1.66 41.65 -16.13
CA ARG A 18 1.51 40.97 -17.44
C ARG A 18 1.42 39.45 -17.30
N ILE A 19 2.28 38.87 -16.47
CA ILE A 19 2.24 37.42 -16.22
C ILE A 19 0.98 37.02 -15.44
N ALA A 20 0.57 37.82 -14.46
CA ALA A 20 -0.63 37.61 -13.68
C ALA A 20 -1.90 37.55 -14.55
N LEU A 21 -1.98 38.48 -15.54
CA LEU A 21 -3.07 38.48 -16.51
C LEU A 21 -3.11 37.21 -17.38
N TYR A 22 -1.93 36.72 -17.78
CA TYR A 22 -1.84 35.51 -18.61
C TYR A 22 -2.33 34.24 -17.87
N PHE A 23 -2.10 34.13 -16.56
CA PHE A 23 -2.48 32.99 -15.75
C PHE A 23 -3.76 33.16 -14.94
N ASP A 24 -4.42 34.33 -15.06
CA ASP A 24 -5.61 34.68 -14.25
C ASP A 24 -5.35 34.56 -12.74
N VAL A 25 -4.22 35.09 -12.27
CA VAL A 25 -3.81 35.11 -10.87
C VAL A 25 -3.46 36.50 -10.39
N SER A 26 -3.23 36.67 -9.09
CA SER A 26 -2.82 37.97 -8.56
C SER A 26 -1.36 38.29 -8.90
N SER A 27 -1.04 39.60 -9.13
CA SER A 27 0.35 40.03 -9.29
C SER A 27 1.22 39.69 -8.09
N LYS A 28 0.62 39.59 -6.88
CA LYS A 28 1.30 39.16 -5.66
C LYS A 28 1.71 37.68 -5.70
N SER A 29 0.93 36.82 -6.37
CA SER A 29 1.29 35.42 -6.58
C SER A 29 2.52 35.30 -7.49
N ILE A 30 2.54 36.05 -8.58
CA ILE A 30 3.69 36.10 -9.50
C ILE A 30 4.93 36.67 -8.82
N GLN A 31 4.76 37.70 -7.98
CA GLN A 31 5.89 38.23 -7.20
C GLN A 31 6.51 37.16 -6.29
N ARG A 32 5.67 36.39 -5.61
CA ARG A 32 6.16 35.26 -4.78
C ARG A 32 6.91 34.20 -5.61
N ASP A 33 6.45 33.92 -6.82
CA ASP A 33 7.13 32.98 -7.72
C ASP A 33 8.52 33.52 -8.14
N ILE A 34 8.61 34.79 -8.45
CA ILE A 34 9.88 35.46 -8.80
C ILE A 34 10.82 35.49 -7.59
N ASP A 35 10.32 35.86 -6.41
CA ASP A 35 11.10 35.86 -5.18
C ASP A 35 11.59 34.43 -4.84
N PHE A 36 10.75 33.42 -5.00
CA PHE A 36 11.14 32.02 -4.83
C PHE A 36 12.24 31.62 -5.82
N MET A 37 12.08 31.95 -7.10
CA MET A 37 13.11 31.67 -8.11
C MET A 37 14.45 32.32 -7.75
N ARG A 38 14.41 33.58 -7.29
CA ARG A 38 15.60 34.34 -6.92
C ARG A 38 16.24 33.84 -5.64
N ASP A 39 15.45 33.66 -4.57
CA ASP A 39 15.94 33.45 -3.22
C ASP A 39 16.23 31.96 -2.92
N MET A 40 15.37 31.07 -3.42
CA MET A 40 15.49 29.63 -3.19
C MET A 40 16.22 28.87 -4.32
N LEU A 41 16.00 29.27 -5.58
CA LEU A 41 16.65 28.64 -6.73
C LEU A 41 17.88 29.38 -7.20
N HIS A 42 18.26 30.45 -6.52
CA HIS A 42 19.41 31.32 -6.85
C HIS A 42 19.43 31.78 -8.30
N ALA A 43 18.23 31.97 -8.88
CA ALA A 43 18.11 32.54 -10.23
C ALA A 43 18.59 33.99 -10.24
N PRO A 44 19.47 34.40 -11.16
CA PRO A 44 20.05 35.75 -11.20
C PRO A 44 19.04 36.78 -11.78
N ILE A 45 17.87 36.89 -11.15
CA ILE A 45 16.77 37.78 -11.59
C ILE A 45 16.99 39.17 -11.01
N GLU A 46 17.06 40.16 -11.90
CA GLU A 46 17.09 41.59 -11.57
C GLU A 46 15.90 42.30 -12.22
N TYR A 47 15.55 43.46 -11.68
CA TYR A 47 14.50 44.33 -12.23
C TYR A 47 15.13 45.50 -12.94
N ASP A 48 14.74 45.76 -14.19
CA ASP A 48 15.13 46.93 -14.98
C ASP A 48 14.06 48.01 -14.89
N PRO A 49 14.33 49.15 -14.20
CA PRO A 49 13.37 50.23 -14.08
C PRO A 49 13.06 50.92 -15.42
N GLY A 50 14.02 50.93 -16.35
CA GLY A 50 13.84 51.54 -17.67
C GLY A 50 12.88 50.76 -18.57
N LYS A 51 12.99 49.43 -18.53
CA LYS A 51 12.13 48.52 -19.27
C LYS A 51 10.92 48.05 -18.47
N LYS A 52 10.86 48.46 -17.20
CA LYS A 52 9.78 48.10 -16.26
C LYS A 52 9.47 46.61 -16.19
N GLY A 53 10.54 45.79 -16.19
CA GLY A 53 10.41 44.35 -16.19
C GLY A 53 11.63 43.62 -15.63
N TYR A 54 11.47 42.34 -15.36
CA TYR A 54 12.53 41.46 -14.85
C TYR A 54 13.40 40.92 -16.00
N PHE A 55 14.65 40.57 -15.69
CA PHE A 55 15.58 39.96 -16.63
C PHE A 55 16.60 39.11 -15.87
N TYR A 56 17.27 38.16 -16.56
CA TYR A 56 18.42 37.44 -16.02
C TYR A 56 19.70 38.25 -16.23
N LYS A 57 20.44 38.50 -15.14
CA LYS A 57 21.77 39.14 -15.19
C LYS A 57 22.80 38.26 -15.92
N ASN A 58 22.73 36.93 -15.73
CA ASN A 58 23.60 35.93 -16.33
C ASN A 58 22.76 34.86 -17.00
N SER A 59 23.39 34.03 -17.83
CA SER A 59 22.73 32.86 -18.42
C SER A 59 22.26 31.91 -17.31
N TRP A 60 20.97 31.69 -17.24
CA TRP A 60 20.33 30.80 -16.30
C TRP A 60 19.13 30.12 -16.96
N LYS A 61 18.81 28.93 -16.56
CA LYS A 61 17.64 28.17 -17.04
C LYS A 61 16.97 27.53 -15.84
N PHE A 62 15.66 27.66 -15.80
CA PHE A 62 14.86 26.93 -14.83
C PHE A 62 15.02 25.43 -15.07
N ASP A 63 15.52 24.74 -14.07
CA ASP A 63 15.66 23.30 -14.07
C ASP A 63 14.76 22.73 -12.96
N PRO A 64 13.71 21.99 -13.29
CA PRO A 64 12.87 21.35 -12.28
C PRO A 64 13.64 20.42 -11.34
N SER A 65 14.80 19.91 -11.75
CA SER A 65 15.65 19.09 -10.87
C SER A 65 16.26 19.88 -9.69
N LEU A 66 16.18 21.22 -9.72
CA LEU A 66 16.59 22.08 -8.59
C LEU A 66 15.73 21.87 -7.33
N PHE A 67 14.54 21.26 -7.46
CA PHE A 67 13.67 20.93 -6.32
C PHE A 67 14.03 19.62 -5.64
N LEU A 68 14.79 18.76 -6.32
CA LEU A 68 15.20 17.45 -5.81
C LEU A 68 16.70 17.28 -6.07
N ASN A 69 17.44 16.95 -5.03
CA ASN A 69 18.83 16.59 -5.20
C ASN A 69 18.94 15.21 -5.86
N ARG A 70 20.16 14.87 -6.31
CA ARG A 70 20.41 13.59 -7.00
C ARG A 70 19.97 12.39 -6.19
N GLN A 71 20.22 12.38 -4.88
CA GLN A 71 19.86 11.27 -3.99
C GLN A 71 18.35 11.14 -3.83
N GLU A 72 17.63 12.26 -3.76
CA GLU A 72 16.15 12.25 -3.69
C GLU A 72 15.52 11.73 -4.98
N LEU A 73 16.08 12.07 -6.13
CA LEU A 73 15.64 11.57 -7.43
C LEU A 73 15.93 10.06 -7.58
N GLU A 74 17.11 9.62 -7.14
CA GLU A 74 17.49 8.20 -7.10
C GLU A 74 16.55 7.40 -6.18
N ALA A 75 16.21 7.94 -5.01
CA ALA A 75 15.26 7.33 -4.08
C ALA A 75 13.84 7.25 -4.68
N LEU A 76 13.37 8.31 -5.34
CA LEU A 76 12.09 8.32 -6.05
C LEU A 76 12.05 7.25 -7.15
N ALA A 77 13.11 7.16 -7.91
CA ALA A 77 13.22 6.17 -8.97
C ALA A 77 13.23 4.72 -8.44
N ALA A 78 13.92 4.46 -7.32
CA ALA A 78 13.87 3.15 -6.66
C ALA A 78 12.45 2.82 -6.16
N THR A 79 11.69 3.83 -5.73
CA THR A 79 10.31 3.68 -5.24
C THR A 79 9.33 3.25 -6.33
N THR A 80 9.60 3.54 -7.63
CA THR A 80 8.72 3.09 -8.73
C THR A 80 8.54 1.59 -8.77
N LYS A 81 9.57 0.82 -8.44
CA LYS A 81 9.46 -0.65 -8.38
C LYS A 81 8.53 -1.12 -7.24
N VAL A 82 8.48 -0.38 -6.14
CA VAL A 82 7.55 -0.66 -5.03
C VAL A 82 6.11 -0.31 -5.39
N LEU A 83 5.91 0.63 -6.32
CA LEU A 83 4.57 1.04 -6.76
C LEU A 83 3.83 -0.03 -7.57
N ALA A 84 4.51 -1.07 -8.04
CA ALA A 84 3.85 -2.18 -8.73
C ALA A 84 2.73 -2.82 -7.91
N GLN A 85 2.81 -2.75 -6.56
CA GLN A 85 1.74 -3.17 -5.66
C GLN A 85 0.43 -2.38 -5.81
N TYR A 86 0.50 -1.15 -6.33
CA TYR A 86 -0.68 -0.32 -6.60
C TYR A 86 -1.23 -0.50 -8.02
N GLN A 87 -0.66 -1.42 -8.80
CA GLN A 87 -1.15 -1.72 -10.14
C GLN A 87 -2.63 -2.14 -10.10
N GLY A 88 -3.44 -1.53 -10.96
CA GLY A 88 -4.90 -1.71 -10.96
C GLY A 88 -5.66 -0.79 -10.01
N THR A 89 -5.00 0.06 -9.21
CA THR A 89 -5.67 1.16 -8.51
C THR A 89 -5.73 2.41 -9.39
N PRO A 90 -6.68 3.33 -9.14
CA PRO A 90 -6.78 4.59 -9.90
C PRO A 90 -5.51 5.45 -9.85
N TYR A 91 -4.68 5.29 -8.82
CA TYR A 91 -3.49 6.12 -8.59
C TYR A 91 -2.22 5.62 -9.26
N TYR A 92 -2.19 4.37 -9.74
CA TYR A 92 -0.97 3.78 -10.28
C TYR A 92 -0.47 4.54 -11.51
N GLU A 93 -1.37 4.84 -12.45
CA GLU A 93 -1.02 5.53 -13.70
C GLU A 93 -0.61 6.98 -13.45
N GLU A 94 -1.33 7.71 -12.58
CA GLU A 94 -1.00 9.07 -12.22
C GLU A 94 0.34 9.17 -11.49
N ILE A 95 0.61 8.30 -10.53
CA ILE A 95 1.89 8.28 -9.81
C ILE A 95 3.01 7.90 -10.77
N SER A 96 2.85 6.87 -11.60
CA SER A 96 3.84 6.44 -12.59
C SER A 96 4.14 7.55 -13.58
N SER A 97 3.10 8.21 -14.11
CA SER A 97 3.25 9.36 -15.01
C SER A 97 3.96 10.54 -14.35
N ALA A 98 3.65 10.83 -13.07
CA ALA A 98 4.32 11.90 -12.33
C ALA A 98 5.81 11.59 -12.14
N ILE A 99 6.15 10.35 -11.80
CA ILE A 99 7.54 9.93 -11.62
C ILE A 99 8.28 9.94 -12.96
N GLU A 100 7.69 9.44 -14.06
CA GLU A 100 8.28 9.50 -15.39
C GLU A 100 8.59 10.94 -15.82
N LYS A 101 7.68 11.87 -15.56
CA LYS A 101 7.90 13.29 -15.81
C LYS A 101 9.08 13.83 -15.01
N LEU A 102 9.19 13.47 -13.73
CA LEU A 102 10.34 13.86 -12.89
C LEU A 102 11.64 13.22 -13.41
N MET A 103 11.60 11.95 -13.80
CA MET A 103 12.75 11.23 -14.36
C MET A 103 13.25 11.83 -15.68
N HIS A 104 12.35 12.39 -16.50
CA HIS A 104 12.72 13.05 -17.75
C HIS A 104 13.63 14.28 -17.54
N TYR A 105 13.56 14.90 -16.37
CA TYR A 105 14.40 16.05 -16.03
C TYR A 105 15.74 15.66 -15.37
N LEU A 106 15.99 14.35 -15.17
CA LEU A 106 17.28 13.91 -14.69
C LEU A 106 18.39 14.17 -15.72
N PRO A 107 19.55 14.65 -15.32
CA PRO A 107 20.72 14.68 -16.18
C PRO A 107 21.00 13.27 -16.75
N VAL A 108 21.45 13.18 -18.00
CA VAL A 108 21.77 11.90 -18.68
C VAL A 108 22.77 11.05 -17.86
N SER A 109 23.61 11.71 -17.06
CA SER A 109 24.53 11.04 -16.11
C SER A 109 23.83 10.30 -14.96
N CYS A 110 22.54 10.63 -14.69
CA CYS A 110 21.72 9.98 -13.66
C CYS A 110 20.78 8.93 -14.25
N SER A 111 20.54 8.96 -15.56
CA SER A 111 19.70 7.98 -16.29
C SER A 111 20.47 6.72 -16.69
N GLY A 112 21.71 6.57 -16.25
CA GLY A 112 22.53 5.39 -16.55
C GLY A 112 21.93 4.11 -15.98
N LYS A 113 21.89 3.06 -16.82
CA LYS A 113 21.33 1.71 -16.53
C LYS A 113 21.83 1.05 -15.22
N GLY A 114 22.84 1.58 -14.55
CA GLY A 114 23.49 0.91 -13.41
C GLY A 114 22.81 1.09 -12.05
N LEU A 115 22.03 2.17 -11.84
CA LEU A 115 21.48 2.45 -10.50
C LEU A 115 20.19 1.66 -10.22
N PHE A 116 19.39 1.39 -11.25
CA PHE A 116 18.13 0.66 -11.11
C PHE A 116 18.32 -0.87 -11.10
N ASP A 117 19.47 -1.35 -11.57
CA ASP A 117 19.77 -2.79 -11.63
C ASP A 117 20.37 -3.32 -10.31
N ILE A 118 20.73 -2.41 -9.38
CA ILE A 118 21.28 -2.78 -8.06
C ILE A 118 20.17 -3.31 -7.13
N TYR A 119 18.94 -2.86 -7.30
CA TYR A 119 17.83 -3.22 -6.44
C TYR A 119 16.82 -4.10 -7.17
N SER A 120 16.53 -5.27 -6.64
CA SER A 120 15.39 -6.09 -7.04
C SER A 120 14.37 -6.12 -5.90
N PHE A 121 13.10 -6.03 -6.26
CA PHE A 121 11.99 -6.15 -5.31
C PHE A 121 11.07 -7.26 -5.81
N ASP A 122 10.93 -8.30 -5.03
CA ASP A 122 9.92 -9.32 -5.26
C ASP A 122 8.59 -8.80 -4.72
N ASN A 123 7.86 -8.10 -5.57
CA ASN A 123 6.49 -7.74 -5.26
C ASN A 123 5.58 -8.86 -5.75
N PRO A 124 4.71 -9.42 -4.90
CA PRO A 124 3.68 -10.31 -5.39
C PRO A 124 2.83 -9.55 -6.41
N VAL A 125 2.94 -9.94 -7.68
CA VAL A 125 2.07 -9.39 -8.73
C VAL A 125 0.66 -9.90 -8.42
N PRO A 126 -0.34 -9.02 -8.25
CA PRO A 126 -1.70 -9.46 -8.02
C PRO A 126 -2.14 -10.36 -9.18
N ALA A 127 -2.60 -11.56 -8.89
CA ALA A 127 -3.15 -12.45 -9.91
C ALA A 127 -4.41 -11.87 -10.58
N PHE A 128 -5.02 -10.87 -9.95
CA PHE A 128 -6.21 -10.19 -10.42
C PHE A 128 -6.04 -8.68 -10.28
N LEU A 129 -6.16 -7.98 -11.39
CA LEU A 129 -6.26 -6.53 -11.37
C LEU A 129 -7.60 -6.12 -10.73
N VAL A 130 -7.56 -5.08 -9.92
CA VAL A 130 -8.78 -4.48 -9.37
C VAL A 130 -9.43 -3.66 -10.47
N ASP A 131 -10.74 -3.79 -10.65
CA ASP A 131 -11.49 -2.93 -11.54
C ASP A 131 -11.44 -1.49 -11.01
N GLN A 132 -10.91 -0.57 -11.82
CA GLN A 132 -10.69 0.82 -11.41
C GLN A 132 -12.00 1.54 -11.06
N GLN A 133 -13.08 1.27 -11.79
CA GLN A 133 -14.38 1.89 -11.52
C GLN A 133 -14.95 1.37 -10.21
N GLN A 134 -14.85 0.07 -9.98
CA GLN A 134 -15.28 -0.54 -8.72
C GLN A 134 -14.46 -0.02 -7.53
N PHE A 135 -13.16 0.16 -7.71
CA PHE A 135 -12.29 0.68 -6.65
C PHE A 135 -12.63 2.15 -6.32
N ALA A 136 -12.84 2.99 -7.31
CA ALA A 136 -13.27 4.38 -7.13
C ALA A 136 -14.63 4.48 -6.39
N LEU A 137 -15.58 3.58 -6.70
CA LEU A 137 -16.85 3.50 -5.98
C LEU A 137 -16.64 3.13 -4.50
N LEU A 138 -15.72 2.22 -4.21
CA LEU A 138 -15.38 1.86 -2.83
C LEU A 138 -14.73 3.02 -2.08
N GLU A 139 -13.86 3.79 -2.74
CA GLU A 139 -13.24 4.99 -2.15
C GLU A 139 -14.30 6.06 -1.84
N ASP A 140 -15.22 6.31 -2.78
CA ASP A 140 -16.33 7.23 -2.55
C ASP A 140 -17.19 6.76 -1.37
N ALA A 141 -17.53 5.48 -1.32
CA ALA A 141 -18.31 4.89 -0.24
C ALA A 141 -17.65 5.03 1.13
N VAL A 142 -16.34 4.81 1.22
CA VAL A 142 -15.56 4.97 2.47
C VAL A 142 -15.46 6.44 2.86
N SER A 143 -15.16 7.32 1.90
CA SER A 143 -14.95 8.76 2.15
C SER A 143 -16.23 9.47 2.60
N ASN A 144 -17.37 9.07 2.01
CA ASN A 144 -18.66 9.70 2.25
C ASN A 144 -19.57 8.90 3.20
N LEU A 145 -19.04 7.83 3.83
CA LEU A 145 -19.76 6.97 4.77
C LEU A 145 -21.11 6.47 4.18
N ARG A 146 -21.09 6.06 2.91
CA ARG A 146 -22.25 5.51 2.20
C ARG A 146 -22.24 4.00 2.25
N LYS A 147 -23.42 3.39 2.49
CA LYS A 147 -23.55 1.93 2.42
C LYS A 147 -23.38 1.46 0.97
N VAL A 148 -22.90 0.25 0.81
CA VAL A 148 -22.80 -0.43 -0.49
C VAL A 148 -23.61 -1.72 -0.49
N SER A 149 -24.31 -1.98 -1.60
CA SER A 149 -24.84 -3.29 -1.92
C SER A 149 -23.85 -3.99 -2.85
N MET A 150 -23.45 -5.20 -2.51
CA MET A 150 -22.51 -5.95 -3.33
C MET A 150 -22.87 -7.44 -3.41
N THR A 151 -22.61 -8.04 -4.57
CA THR A 151 -22.60 -9.49 -4.74
C THR A 151 -21.19 -10.00 -4.46
N TYR A 152 -21.05 -10.87 -3.47
CA TYR A 152 -19.74 -11.32 -3.00
C TYR A 152 -19.57 -12.85 -3.09
N LYS A 153 -18.46 -13.30 -3.68
CA LYS A 153 -18.05 -14.71 -3.75
C LYS A 153 -17.20 -15.09 -2.54
N SER A 154 -17.78 -15.86 -1.62
CA SER A 154 -17.06 -16.35 -0.43
C SER A 154 -16.12 -17.48 -0.77
N SER A 155 -14.83 -17.42 -0.35
CA SER A 155 -13.86 -18.47 -0.60
C SER A 155 -14.08 -19.72 0.28
N SER A 156 -14.48 -19.54 1.54
CA SER A 156 -14.64 -20.66 2.48
C SER A 156 -15.83 -21.55 2.18
N ARG A 157 -16.88 -21.02 1.54
CA ARG A 157 -18.11 -21.76 1.22
C ARG A 157 -18.40 -21.83 -0.26
N GLN A 158 -17.61 -21.19 -1.11
CA GLN A 158 -17.81 -21.02 -2.55
C GLN A 158 -19.22 -20.51 -2.93
N THR A 159 -19.89 -19.84 -2.01
CA THR A 159 -21.24 -19.29 -2.21
C THR A 159 -21.18 -17.86 -2.65
N VAL A 160 -22.07 -17.50 -3.58
CA VAL A 160 -22.29 -16.13 -4.02
C VAL A 160 -23.54 -15.60 -3.31
N ASN A 161 -23.41 -14.46 -2.64
CA ASN A 161 -24.51 -13.88 -1.89
C ASN A 161 -24.49 -12.35 -1.97
N GLU A 162 -25.64 -11.73 -1.92
CA GLU A 162 -25.77 -10.29 -1.75
C GLU A 162 -25.42 -9.88 -0.32
N ARG A 163 -24.80 -8.73 -0.20
CA ARG A 163 -24.37 -8.13 1.06
C ARG A 163 -24.62 -6.64 1.05
N ILE A 164 -25.21 -6.15 2.13
CA ILE A 164 -25.16 -4.72 2.46
C ILE A 164 -24.04 -4.54 3.45
N VAL A 165 -23.10 -3.65 3.11
CA VAL A 165 -21.91 -3.39 3.90
C VAL A 165 -21.78 -1.90 4.16
N HIS A 166 -21.37 -1.55 5.38
CA HIS A 166 -20.96 -0.20 5.80
C HIS A 166 -19.43 -0.13 5.67
N PRO A 167 -18.90 0.40 4.57
CA PRO A 167 -17.46 0.38 4.29
C PRO A 167 -16.70 1.36 5.18
N CYS A 168 -15.71 0.87 5.91
CA CYS A 168 -14.96 1.69 6.86
C CYS A 168 -13.54 2.03 6.39
N ARG A 169 -12.87 1.10 5.70
CA ARG A 169 -11.51 1.29 5.20
C ARG A 169 -11.15 0.33 4.07
N LEU A 170 -10.37 0.82 3.10
CA LEU A 170 -9.63 -0.01 2.17
C LEU A 170 -8.24 -0.32 2.75
N HIS A 171 -7.86 -1.58 2.75
CA HIS A 171 -6.60 -2.06 3.32
C HIS A 171 -5.88 -2.95 2.31
N TYR A 172 -4.61 -2.65 2.03
CA TYR A 172 -3.76 -3.47 1.16
C TYR A 172 -2.92 -4.43 2.00
N ASP A 173 -3.04 -5.72 1.72
CA ASP A 173 -2.19 -6.74 2.32
C ASP A 173 -0.98 -7.03 1.43
N GLN A 174 0.17 -6.53 1.85
CA GLN A 174 1.43 -6.68 1.12
C GLN A 174 1.88 -8.16 1.01
N SER A 175 1.46 -9.02 1.93
CA SER A 175 1.92 -10.40 1.96
C SER A 175 1.34 -11.24 0.82
N ASN A 176 0.15 -10.90 0.35
CA ASN A 176 -0.53 -11.61 -0.73
C ASN A 176 -0.97 -10.72 -1.91
N GLY A 177 -0.64 -9.42 -1.86
CA GLY A 177 -0.91 -8.50 -2.96
C GLY A 177 -2.40 -8.22 -3.18
N ILE A 178 -3.25 -8.29 -2.14
CA ILE A 178 -4.71 -8.17 -2.27
C ILE A 178 -5.22 -6.95 -1.51
N TRP A 179 -6.12 -6.21 -2.15
CA TRP A 179 -6.91 -5.18 -1.51
C TRP A 179 -8.12 -5.77 -0.79
N TYR A 180 -8.38 -5.26 0.40
CA TYR A 180 -9.51 -5.64 1.24
C TYR A 180 -10.35 -4.44 1.62
N LEU A 181 -11.68 -4.63 1.59
CA LEU A 181 -12.64 -3.73 2.19
C LEU A 181 -12.93 -4.21 3.62
N ILE A 182 -12.70 -3.35 4.61
CA ILE A 182 -13.11 -3.58 6.00
C ILE A 182 -14.41 -2.83 6.22
N GLY A 183 -15.44 -3.52 6.71
CA GLY A 183 -16.74 -2.91 6.95
C GLY A 183 -17.68 -3.78 7.77
N TYR A 184 -18.74 -3.16 8.27
CA TYR A 184 -19.81 -3.88 8.97
C TYR A 184 -20.73 -4.54 7.95
N CYS A 185 -20.94 -5.82 8.07
CA CYS A 185 -21.81 -6.61 7.20
C CYS A 185 -23.17 -6.81 7.88
N GLU A 186 -24.24 -6.28 7.32
CA GLU A 186 -25.60 -6.42 7.88
C GLU A 186 -26.05 -7.89 7.93
N TYR A 187 -25.74 -8.67 6.89
CA TYR A 187 -26.07 -10.10 6.84
C TYR A 187 -25.37 -10.90 7.96
N ARG A 188 -24.13 -10.56 8.30
CA ARG A 188 -23.35 -11.25 9.35
C ARG A 188 -23.45 -10.57 10.70
N LYS A 189 -24.04 -9.39 10.77
CA LYS A 189 -24.15 -8.54 11.97
C LYS A 189 -22.80 -8.37 12.68
N ALA A 190 -21.74 -8.20 11.90
CA ALA A 190 -20.36 -8.08 12.41
C ALA A 190 -19.45 -7.37 11.39
N PHE A 191 -18.38 -6.76 11.89
CA PHE A 191 -17.29 -6.28 11.05
C PHE A 191 -16.60 -7.45 10.36
N ARG A 192 -16.32 -7.28 9.08
CA ARG A 192 -15.69 -8.29 8.22
C ARG A 192 -14.70 -7.66 7.26
N THR A 193 -13.77 -8.49 6.79
CA THR A 193 -12.82 -8.17 5.74
C THR A 193 -13.25 -8.87 4.46
N PHE A 194 -13.39 -8.11 3.38
CA PHE A 194 -13.83 -8.60 2.06
C PHE A 194 -12.70 -8.36 1.06
N ALA A 195 -12.22 -9.41 0.41
CA ALA A 195 -11.25 -9.26 -0.68
C ALA A 195 -11.93 -8.58 -1.87
N VAL A 196 -11.38 -7.44 -2.32
CA VAL A 196 -12.00 -6.61 -3.37
C VAL A 196 -12.15 -7.38 -4.68
N ASN A 197 -11.18 -8.20 -5.04
CA ASN A 197 -11.21 -9.06 -6.24
C ASN A 197 -12.29 -10.16 -6.21
N ARG A 198 -13.03 -10.31 -5.12
CA ARG A 198 -14.17 -11.24 -4.98
C ARG A 198 -15.53 -10.56 -4.98
N ILE A 199 -15.55 -9.25 -5.13
CA ILE A 199 -16.78 -8.48 -5.33
C ILE A 199 -17.14 -8.60 -6.81
N LEU A 200 -18.28 -9.21 -7.10
CA LEU A 200 -18.73 -9.43 -8.48
C LEU A 200 -19.50 -8.22 -9.02
N THR A 201 -20.33 -7.62 -8.18
CA THR A 201 -21.07 -6.38 -8.47
C THR A 201 -21.02 -5.47 -7.25
N LEU A 202 -21.02 -4.17 -7.49
CA LEU A 202 -21.01 -3.15 -6.45
C LEU A 202 -21.92 -1.98 -6.85
N VAL A 203 -22.79 -1.58 -5.95
CA VAL A 203 -23.68 -0.44 -6.12
C VAL A 203 -23.64 0.42 -4.86
N LEU A 204 -23.47 1.73 -5.02
CA LEU A 204 -23.64 2.69 -3.93
C LEU A 204 -25.11 2.83 -3.61
N THR A 205 -25.47 2.80 -2.33
CA THR A 205 -26.83 3.10 -1.89
C THR A 205 -26.96 4.58 -1.54
N GLU A 206 -28.17 5.09 -1.40
CA GLU A 206 -28.41 6.44 -0.88
C GLU A 206 -28.30 6.53 0.65
N GLU A 207 -28.14 5.38 1.32
CA GLU A 207 -28.07 5.32 2.77
C GLU A 207 -26.67 5.61 3.28
N HIS A 208 -26.61 6.48 4.29
CA HIS A 208 -25.38 6.77 5.04
C HIS A 208 -25.35 5.95 6.35
N PHE A 209 -24.17 5.81 6.90
CA PHE A 209 -23.97 5.15 8.20
C PHE A 209 -23.00 5.94 9.07
N THR A 210 -22.94 5.59 10.33
CA THR A 210 -21.93 6.09 11.26
C THR A 210 -21.07 4.95 11.76
N ILE A 211 -19.77 5.18 11.88
CA ILE A 211 -18.86 4.22 12.50
C ILE A 211 -19.07 4.31 14.03
N PRO A 212 -19.39 3.21 14.74
CA PRO A 212 -19.55 3.25 16.17
C PRO A 212 -18.24 3.70 16.86
N GLU A 213 -18.32 4.58 17.85
CA GLU A 213 -17.15 5.04 18.62
C GLU A 213 -16.38 3.90 19.28
N SER A 214 -17.07 2.81 19.61
CA SER A 214 -16.47 1.59 20.18
C SER A 214 -15.67 0.77 19.17
N PHE A 215 -15.76 1.07 17.87
CA PHE A 215 -15.03 0.36 16.83
C PHE A 215 -13.75 1.10 16.43
N SER A 216 -12.62 0.48 16.69
CA SER A 216 -11.32 0.95 16.22
C SER A 216 -10.80 0.02 15.11
N ILE A 217 -10.54 0.58 13.94
CA ILE A 217 -10.00 -0.15 12.82
C ILE A 217 -8.61 -0.71 13.15
N ASP A 218 -7.78 0.06 13.85
CA ASP A 218 -6.43 -0.36 14.21
C ASP A 218 -6.46 -1.52 15.20
N GLN A 219 -7.38 -1.49 16.19
CA GLN A 219 -7.60 -2.64 17.07
C GLN A 219 -8.19 -3.84 16.34
N TYR A 220 -9.04 -3.61 15.34
CA TYR A 220 -9.57 -4.68 14.50
C TYR A 220 -8.45 -5.33 13.69
N LEU A 221 -7.61 -4.55 13.04
CA LEU A 221 -6.44 -5.04 12.28
C LEU A 221 -5.41 -5.72 13.20
N ALA A 222 -5.21 -5.22 14.40
CA ALA A 222 -4.32 -5.83 15.39
C ALA A 222 -4.76 -7.23 15.87
N LYS A 223 -6.02 -7.60 15.65
CA LYS A 223 -6.54 -8.95 15.93
C LYS A 223 -6.55 -9.85 14.70
N THR A 224 -6.24 -9.32 13.51
CA THR A 224 -6.21 -10.12 12.29
C THR A 224 -4.93 -10.93 12.20
N PHE A 225 -5.04 -12.13 11.75
CA PHE A 225 -3.90 -12.89 11.25
C PHE A 225 -4.16 -13.25 9.78
N HIS A 226 -3.29 -12.80 8.87
CA HIS A 226 -3.52 -12.93 7.42
C HIS A 226 -4.94 -12.51 7.00
N GLN A 227 -5.37 -11.31 7.43
CA GLN A 227 -6.68 -10.69 7.11
C GLN A 227 -7.92 -11.48 7.59
N THR A 228 -7.74 -12.48 8.42
CA THR A 228 -8.84 -13.25 9.01
C THR A 228 -9.08 -12.80 10.44
N VAL A 229 -10.34 -12.52 10.77
CA VAL A 229 -10.81 -12.16 12.12
C VAL A 229 -11.89 -13.14 12.55
N GLY A 230 -11.73 -13.66 13.76
CA GLY A 230 -12.76 -14.44 14.44
C GLY A 230 -13.48 -13.64 15.52
N PRO A 231 -14.56 -14.17 16.10
CA PRO A 231 -15.32 -13.52 17.15
C PRO A 231 -14.59 -13.53 18.51
N VAL A 232 -13.64 -14.43 18.70
CA VAL A 232 -12.89 -14.64 19.92
C VAL A 232 -11.41 -14.41 19.66
N THR A 233 -10.68 -13.83 20.61
CA THR A 233 -9.22 -13.71 20.57
C THR A 233 -8.61 -14.90 21.31
N TYR A 234 -7.62 -15.53 20.71
CA TYR A 234 -6.89 -16.66 21.25
C TYR A 234 -5.44 -16.27 21.51
N ASP A 235 -4.94 -16.67 22.67
CA ASP A 235 -3.50 -16.59 22.96
C ASP A 235 -2.83 -17.86 22.44
N ILE A 236 -1.94 -17.70 21.48
CA ILE A 236 -1.29 -18.79 20.74
C ILE A 236 0.15 -18.87 21.18
N GLY A 237 0.63 -20.06 21.42
CA GLY A 237 2.03 -20.39 21.64
C GLY A 237 2.50 -21.42 20.62
N VAL A 238 3.58 -21.10 19.90
CA VAL A 238 4.22 -21.99 18.94
C VAL A 238 5.70 -22.07 19.25
N ARG A 239 6.21 -23.29 19.46
CA ARG A 239 7.63 -23.57 19.60
C ARG A 239 8.21 -23.90 18.25
N PHE A 240 9.32 -23.25 17.92
CA PHE A 240 10.09 -23.51 16.70
C PHE A 240 11.42 -24.18 17.05
N SER A 241 11.82 -25.16 16.26
CA SER A 241 13.12 -25.83 16.41
C SER A 241 14.30 -24.83 16.31
N PRO A 242 15.49 -25.18 16.80
CA PRO A 242 16.68 -24.35 16.65
C PRO A 242 16.96 -23.97 15.20
N TYR A 243 16.68 -24.86 14.26
CA TYR A 243 16.82 -24.62 12.82
C TYR A 243 15.90 -23.50 12.37
N GLN A 244 14.59 -23.61 12.65
CA GLN A 244 13.60 -22.65 12.19
C GLN A 244 13.62 -21.33 12.96
N ALA A 245 14.09 -21.33 14.20
CA ALA A 245 14.16 -20.18 15.08
C ALA A 245 14.90 -18.96 14.46
N GLN A 246 15.92 -19.23 13.64
CA GLN A 246 16.70 -18.18 12.97
C GLN A 246 15.81 -17.25 12.12
N TRP A 247 14.97 -17.83 11.27
CA TRP A 247 14.09 -17.05 10.37
C TRP A 247 12.89 -16.45 11.10
N ILE A 248 12.44 -17.07 12.19
CA ILE A 248 11.32 -16.52 12.98
C ILE A 248 11.75 -15.23 13.68
N ARG A 249 13.00 -15.13 14.17
CA ARG A 249 13.57 -13.92 14.81
C ARG A 249 13.62 -12.72 13.87
N GLU A 250 13.92 -12.94 12.61
CA GLU A 250 14.19 -11.90 11.64
C GLU A 250 12.96 -11.10 11.22
N ARG A 251 11.75 -11.59 11.57
CA ARG A 251 10.50 -11.00 11.12
C ARG A 251 9.57 -10.64 12.27
N ARG A 252 8.83 -9.56 12.07
CA ARG A 252 7.70 -9.25 12.92
C ARG A 252 6.44 -9.86 12.30
N TRP A 253 5.95 -10.95 12.88
CA TRP A 253 4.81 -11.73 12.38
C TRP A 253 3.46 -11.13 12.79
N HIS A 254 3.40 -10.50 13.98
CA HIS A 254 2.18 -9.90 14.50
C HIS A 254 2.48 -8.77 15.48
N PRO A 255 1.63 -7.71 15.58
CA PRO A 255 1.84 -6.61 16.54
C PRO A 255 1.92 -7.07 18.01
N THR A 256 1.19 -8.13 18.38
CA THR A 256 1.15 -8.65 19.76
C THR A 256 2.22 -9.69 20.07
N GLN A 257 3.09 -10.02 19.09
CA GLN A 257 4.07 -11.09 19.28
C GLN A 257 5.02 -10.85 20.44
N LYS A 258 5.33 -11.96 21.14
CA LYS A 258 6.40 -12.06 22.11
C LYS A 258 7.26 -13.27 21.77
N ILE A 259 8.56 -13.12 21.86
CA ILE A 259 9.53 -14.18 21.61
C ILE A 259 10.20 -14.55 22.94
N GLN A 260 10.27 -15.84 23.23
CA GLN A 260 11.01 -16.43 24.33
C GLN A 260 12.06 -17.38 23.76
N GLU A 261 13.32 -17.09 24.01
CA GLU A 261 14.45 -17.94 23.61
C GLU A 261 14.68 -19.06 24.62
N HIS A 262 15.14 -20.21 24.15
CA HIS A 262 15.50 -21.36 24.98
C HIS A 262 16.98 -21.70 24.82
N GLU A 263 17.55 -22.36 25.84
CA GLU A 263 19.00 -22.73 25.90
C GLU A 263 19.39 -23.69 24.78
N ASP A 264 18.45 -24.50 24.29
CA ASP A 264 18.65 -25.44 23.18
C ASP A 264 18.66 -24.74 21.79
N GLY A 265 18.53 -23.41 21.75
CA GLY A 265 18.45 -22.61 20.53
C GLY A 265 17.05 -22.57 19.89
N SER A 266 16.10 -23.32 20.43
CA SER A 266 14.68 -23.18 20.02
C SER A 266 14.09 -21.89 20.54
N LEU A 267 12.95 -21.45 19.99
CA LEU A 267 12.20 -20.32 20.50
C LEU A 267 10.72 -20.61 20.59
N THR A 268 10.05 -19.95 21.52
CA THR A 268 8.58 -19.88 21.56
C THR A 268 8.10 -18.52 21.11
N LEU A 269 7.27 -18.48 20.08
CA LEU A 269 6.53 -17.31 19.63
C LEU A 269 5.14 -17.35 20.23
N SER A 270 4.76 -16.29 20.96
CA SER A 270 3.41 -16.11 21.48
C SER A 270 2.77 -14.92 20.79
N LEU A 271 1.48 -15.04 20.44
CA LEU A 271 0.70 -13.97 19.80
C LEU A 271 -0.79 -14.12 20.15
N SER A 272 -1.53 -12.99 20.13
CA SER A 272 -2.97 -12.94 20.41
C SER A 272 -3.71 -12.59 19.13
N VAL A 273 -4.52 -13.52 18.58
CA VAL A 273 -5.20 -13.38 17.29
C VAL A 273 -6.62 -13.93 17.30
N GLY A 274 -7.45 -13.46 16.36
CA GLY A 274 -8.86 -13.84 16.26
C GLY A 274 -9.15 -15.02 15.33
N ALA A 275 -8.14 -15.67 14.71
CA ALA A 275 -8.41 -16.62 13.63
C ALA A 275 -7.47 -17.85 13.66
N LEU A 276 -7.92 -18.93 14.24
CA LEU A 276 -7.14 -20.17 14.32
C LEU A 276 -6.85 -20.80 12.96
N ASP A 277 -7.80 -20.78 12.01
CA ASP A 277 -7.60 -21.34 10.66
C ASP A 277 -6.45 -20.69 9.89
N ALA A 278 -6.28 -19.37 10.04
CA ALA A 278 -5.19 -18.65 9.38
C ALA A 278 -3.84 -19.03 10.02
N VAL A 279 -3.82 -19.16 11.34
CA VAL A 279 -2.63 -19.58 12.09
C VAL A 279 -2.27 -21.02 11.78
N LYS A 280 -3.26 -21.94 11.72
CA LYS A 280 -3.04 -23.32 11.31
C LYS A 280 -2.31 -23.37 9.96
N ARG A 281 -2.84 -22.69 8.93
CA ARG A 281 -2.20 -22.67 7.60
C ARG A 281 -0.77 -22.11 7.64
N TRP A 282 -0.55 -21.08 8.45
CA TRP A 282 0.77 -20.49 8.62
C TRP A 282 1.74 -21.44 9.31
N ILE A 283 1.33 -22.16 10.37
CA ILE A 283 2.16 -23.13 11.09
C ILE A 283 2.51 -24.32 10.19
N MET A 284 1.55 -24.81 9.42
CA MET A 284 1.72 -26.00 8.56
C MET A 284 2.83 -25.83 7.50
N GLN A 285 3.17 -24.59 7.09
CA GLN A 285 4.29 -24.35 6.16
C GLN A 285 5.66 -24.75 6.73
N TYR A 286 5.79 -24.85 8.06
CA TYR A 286 7.05 -25.21 8.73
C TYR A 286 7.17 -26.70 9.03
N GLY A 287 6.14 -27.48 8.73
CA GLY A 287 6.14 -28.94 8.96
C GLY A 287 6.52 -29.29 10.40
N ALA A 288 7.43 -30.23 10.56
CA ALA A 288 7.89 -30.71 11.87
C ALA A 288 8.77 -29.70 12.64
N GLN A 289 9.09 -28.55 12.06
CA GLN A 289 9.91 -27.51 12.70
C GLN A 289 9.09 -26.57 13.59
N ALA A 290 7.76 -26.71 13.62
CA ALA A 290 6.85 -25.91 14.43
C ALA A 290 5.91 -26.80 15.26
N GLU A 291 5.84 -26.57 16.56
CA GLU A 291 4.94 -27.26 17.47
C GLU A 291 3.98 -26.27 18.12
N VAL A 292 2.69 -26.55 18.03
CA VAL A 292 1.65 -25.78 18.74
C VAL A 292 1.66 -26.17 20.22
N LEU A 293 1.95 -25.19 21.08
CA LEU A 293 1.90 -25.37 22.53
C LEU A 293 0.48 -25.09 23.07
N GLY A 294 -0.24 -24.17 22.44
CA GLY A 294 -1.61 -23.82 22.77
C GLY A 294 -2.21 -22.84 21.78
N PRO A 295 -3.53 -22.66 21.77
CA PRO A 295 -4.54 -23.39 22.56
C PRO A 295 -4.76 -24.82 22.05
N GLU A 296 -5.42 -25.66 22.85
CA GLU A 296 -5.69 -27.08 22.53
C GLU A 296 -6.50 -27.20 21.22
N GLU A 297 -7.47 -26.33 21.02
CA GLU A 297 -8.27 -26.26 19.79
C GLU A 297 -7.37 -26.15 18.52
N LEU A 298 -6.39 -25.26 18.53
CA LEU A 298 -5.45 -25.14 17.41
C LEU A 298 -4.57 -26.38 17.26
N ARG A 299 -4.13 -26.96 18.38
CA ARG A 299 -3.32 -28.18 18.37
C ARG A 299 -4.08 -29.34 17.75
N ASP A 300 -5.36 -29.49 18.07
CA ASP A 300 -6.20 -30.54 17.50
C ASP A 300 -6.49 -30.32 16.02
N MET A 301 -6.70 -29.07 15.59
CA MET A 301 -6.81 -28.73 14.16
C MET A 301 -5.56 -29.13 13.39
N VAL A 302 -4.37 -28.92 13.95
CA VAL A 302 -3.09 -29.32 13.32
C VAL A 302 -2.94 -30.83 13.31
N LYS A 303 -3.27 -31.52 14.40
CA LYS A 303 -3.24 -33.00 14.44
C LYS A 303 -4.14 -33.65 13.38
N MET A 304 -5.36 -33.10 13.21
CA MET A 304 -6.28 -33.57 12.16
C MET A 304 -5.68 -33.40 10.77
N GLU A 305 -5.14 -32.24 10.47
CA GLU A 305 -4.52 -31.96 9.17
C GLU A 305 -3.33 -32.88 8.90
N VAL A 306 -2.45 -33.09 9.90
CA VAL A 306 -1.31 -34.03 9.78
C VAL A 306 -1.78 -35.45 9.50
N LYS A 307 -2.87 -35.87 10.15
CA LYS A 307 -3.45 -37.20 9.89
C LYS A 307 -3.96 -37.31 8.46
N GLU A 308 -4.73 -36.32 7.99
CA GLU A 308 -5.24 -36.26 6.61
C GLU A 308 -4.09 -36.23 5.60
N MET A 309 -3.04 -35.44 5.86
CA MET A 309 -1.82 -35.42 5.03
C MET A 309 -1.16 -36.82 4.99
N GLY A 310 -1.08 -37.51 6.14
CA GLY A 310 -0.54 -38.86 6.20
C GLY A 310 -1.36 -39.86 5.35
N GLU A 311 -2.68 -39.69 5.30
CA GLU A 311 -3.54 -40.50 4.44
C GLU A 311 -3.36 -40.21 2.94
N VAL A 312 -3.10 -38.95 2.59
CA VAL A 312 -2.84 -38.54 1.20
C VAL A 312 -1.49 -39.05 0.71
N TYR A 313 -0.43 -38.84 1.48
CA TYR A 313 0.94 -39.21 1.08
C TYR A 313 1.30 -40.67 1.42
N GLY A 314 0.53 -41.35 2.26
CA GLY A 314 0.67 -42.77 2.56
C GLY A 314 -0.04 -43.70 1.58
N ARG A 315 -0.74 -43.18 0.57
CA ARG A 315 -1.25 -43.97 -0.53
C ARG A 315 -0.09 -44.32 -1.45
N ASP A 316 0.22 -45.58 -1.62
CA ASP A 316 1.15 -46.05 -2.65
C ASP A 316 0.52 -45.73 -4.02
N ASP A 317 0.83 -44.55 -4.57
CA ASP A 317 0.46 -44.19 -5.94
C ASP A 317 1.31 -45.03 -6.91
N THR A 318 0.80 -46.17 -7.31
CA THR A 318 1.32 -46.94 -8.45
C THR A 318 0.89 -46.36 -9.80
N GLY A 319 0.38 -45.13 -9.82
CA GLY A 319 -0.02 -44.36 -11.01
C GLY A 319 1.08 -43.34 -11.38
N GLY A 320 1.93 -43.70 -12.34
CA GLY A 320 2.96 -42.81 -12.87
C GLY A 320 2.37 -41.52 -13.50
N PHE A 321 3.15 -40.42 -13.38
CA PHE A 321 2.99 -39.22 -14.18
C PHE A 321 3.30 -39.47 -15.63
#